data_252cfa4b7b28ebc6d7750c6f8a27fa39
#
_entry.id   252cfa4b7b28ebc6d7750c6f8a27fa39
#
_cell.length_a   1.000
_cell.length_b   1.000
_cell.length_c   1.000
_cell.angle_alpha   90.00
_cell.angle_beta   90.00
_cell.angle_gamma   90.00
#
_symmetry.space_group_name_H-M   'P 1'
#
loop_
_entity.id
_entity.type
_entity.pdbx_description
1 polymer ?
#
loop_
_entity_poly.entity_id
_entity_poly.type
_entity_poly.pdbx_seq_one_letter_code
_entity_poly.pdbx_strand_id
1 'polypeptide(L)' 'MNVPHDYAQDLAQIQAPVLLIHGRYDRMVPFEVSIAILNHIADSRLVLLNNCGHWPPFEKPAEWTAQVLAFLRGY' A
#
# COMPACT_ATOMS: atom_id res chain seq x y z
N MET A 1 13.29 -5.62 -3.40
CA MET A 1 13.57 -5.11 -2.05
C MET A 1 12.99 -6.06 -1.01
N ASN A 2 13.74 -6.38 0.03
CA ASN A 2 13.29 -7.27 1.08
C ASN A 2 12.92 -6.49 2.33
N VAL A 3 11.87 -6.95 3.01
CA VAL A 3 11.52 -6.47 4.34
C VAL A 3 12.53 -7.06 5.33
N PRO A 4 13.04 -6.29 6.32
CA PRO A 4 13.89 -6.84 7.36
C PRO A 4 13.23 -8.04 8.04
N HIS A 5 14.05 -9.01 8.45
CA HIS A 5 13.57 -10.31 8.95
C HIS A 5 12.52 -10.19 10.06
N ASP A 6 12.75 -9.32 11.04
CA ASP A 6 11.83 -9.16 12.17
C ASP A 6 10.48 -8.59 11.74
N TYR A 7 10.49 -7.61 10.84
CA TYR A 7 9.28 -7.03 10.31
C TYR A 7 8.53 -8.00 9.39
N ALA A 8 9.25 -8.82 8.65
CA ALA A 8 8.63 -9.83 7.80
C ALA A 8 7.78 -10.80 8.63
N GLN A 9 8.28 -11.23 9.78
CA GLN A 9 7.55 -12.13 10.68
C GLN A 9 6.31 -11.44 11.25
N ASP A 10 6.42 -10.18 11.66
CA ASP A 10 5.31 -9.41 12.19
C ASP A 10 4.23 -9.19 11.11
N LEU A 11 4.62 -8.86 9.89
CA LEU A 11 3.69 -8.69 8.77
C LEU A 11 2.95 -9.97 8.45
N ALA A 12 3.63 -11.12 8.52
CA ALA A 12 3.02 -12.41 8.24
C ALA A 12 1.93 -12.79 9.27
N GLN A 13 1.93 -12.17 10.44
CA GLN A 13 0.93 -12.39 11.48
C GLN A 13 -0.34 -11.55 11.31
N ILE A 14 -0.33 -10.58 10.42
CA ILE A 14 -1.50 -9.73 10.17
C ILE A 14 -2.55 -10.57 9.47
N GLN A 15 -3.74 -10.65 10.08
CA GLN A 15 -4.88 -11.39 9.54
C GLN A 15 -5.97 -10.47 8.99
N ALA A 16 -5.98 -9.21 9.40
CA ALA A 16 -6.95 -8.24 8.89
C ALA A 16 -6.67 -7.94 7.40
N PRO A 17 -7.71 -7.62 6.62
CA PRO A 17 -7.49 -7.10 5.27
C PRO A 17 -6.70 -5.79 5.30
N VAL A 18 -5.76 -5.65 4.39
CA VAL A 18 -4.87 -4.47 4.31
C VAL A 18 -4.92 -3.86 2.91
N LEU A 19 -5.10 -2.56 2.85
CA LEU A 19 -4.99 -1.78 1.62
C LEU A 19 -3.72 -0.93 1.68
N LEU A 20 -2.87 -1.09 0.67
CA LEU A 20 -1.67 -0.28 0.47
C LEU A 20 -1.93 0.67 -0.70
N ILE A 21 -1.74 1.96 -0.48
CA ILE A 21 -1.83 2.96 -1.56
C ILE A 21 -0.49 3.69 -1.62
N HIS A 22 0.15 3.65 -2.77
CA HIS A 22 1.48 4.22 -2.95
C HIS A 22 1.53 5.06 -4.22
N GLY A 23 2.16 6.23 -4.14
CA GLY A 23 2.40 7.05 -5.31
C GLY A 23 3.53 6.48 -6.15
N ARG A 24 3.30 6.36 -7.45
CA ARG A 24 4.28 5.78 -8.37
C ARG A 24 5.61 6.55 -8.38
N TYR A 25 5.54 7.87 -8.20
CA TYR A 25 6.70 8.75 -8.23
C TYR A 25 7.12 9.26 -6.86
N ASP A 26 6.81 8.48 -5.82
CA ASP A 26 7.26 8.78 -4.46
C ASP A 26 8.79 8.73 -4.42
N ARG A 27 9.40 9.87 -4.09
CA ARG A 27 10.87 10.02 -4.02
C ARG A 27 11.43 9.74 -2.62
N MET A 28 10.56 9.68 -1.62
CA MET A 28 10.98 9.43 -0.24
C MET A 28 10.98 7.94 0.07
N VAL A 29 9.95 7.23 -0.42
CA VAL A 29 9.80 5.79 -0.24
C VAL A 29 9.50 5.16 -1.60
N PRO A 30 10.38 4.34 -2.15
CA PRO A 30 10.13 3.69 -3.44
C PRO A 30 8.95 2.72 -3.30
N PHE A 31 8.14 2.60 -4.35
CA PHE A 31 6.95 1.74 -4.30
C PHE A 31 7.27 0.25 -4.15
N GLU A 32 8.50 -0.15 -4.43
CA GLU A 32 8.96 -1.52 -4.19
C GLU A 32 8.84 -1.92 -2.72
N VAL A 33 8.89 -0.94 -1.80
CA VAL A 33 8.64 -1.18 -0.37
C VAL A 33 7.22 -1.70 -0.15
N SER A 34 6.23 -1.08 -0.80
CA SER A 34 4.83 -1.55 -0.71
C SER A 34 4.65 -2.91 -1.35
N ILE A 35 5.35 -3.20 -2.44
CA ILE A 35 5.33 -4.53 -3.07
C ILE A 35 5.90 -5.58 -2.09
N ALA A 36 7.00 -5.27 -1.42
CA ALA A 36 7.57 -6.17 -0.42
C ALA A 36 6.59 -6.43 0.73
N ILE A 37 5.91 -5.39 1.21
CA ILE A 37 4.88 -5.52 2.25
C ILE A 37 3.72 -6.39 1.76
N LEU A 38 3.24 -6.14 0.54
CA LEU A 38 2.16 -6.91 -0.08
C LEU A 38 2.48 -8.41 -0.08
N ASN A 39 3.72 -8.76 -0.36
CA ASN A 39 4.15 -10.16 -0.43
C ASN A 39 4.19 -10.85 0.93
N HIS A 40 4.18 -10.09 2.04
CA HIS A 40 4.24 -10.64 3.39
C HIS A 40 2.89 -10.68 4.10
N ILE A 41 1.88 -9.97 3.61
CA ILE A 41 0.54 -9.94 4.21
C ILE A 41 -0.42 -10.72 3.31
N ALA A 42 -0.97 -11.81 3.84
CA ALA A 42 -1.77 -12.75 3.05
C ALA A 42 -3.00 -12.08 2.40
N ASP A 43 -3.74 -11.28 3.16
CA ASP A 43 -4.93 -10.59 2.64
C ASP A 43 -4.62 -9.10 2.46
N SER A 44 -3.95 -8.79 1.39
CA SER A 44 -3.57 -7.41 1.09
C SER A 44 -3.69 -7.11 -0.39
N ARG A 45 -3.85 -5.84 -0.69
CA ARG A 45 -3.86 -5.34 -2.06
C ARG A 45 -3.11 -4.02 -2.14
N LEU A 46 -2.53 -3.77 -3.29
CA LEU A 46 -1.76 -2.56 -3.55
C LEU A 46 -2.39 -1.78 -4.70
N VAL A 47 -2.61 -0.51 -4.48
CA VAL A 47 -2.97 0.44 -5.54
C VAL A 47 -1.79 1.38 -5.75
N LEU A 48 -1.24 1.38 -6.95
CA LEU A 48 -0.15 2.25 -7.34
C LEU A 48 -0.72 3.39 -8.17
N LEU A 49 -0.71 4.60 -7.61
CA LEU A 49 -1.31 5.76 -8.26
C LEU A 49 -0.31 6.44 -9.20
N ASN A 50 -0.70 6.59 -10.46
CA ASN A 50 0.09 7.30 -11.45
C ASN A 50 0.09 8.81 -11.16
N ASN A 51 1.12 9.52 -11.61
CA ASN A 51 1.28 10.97 -11.42
C ASN A 51 1.10 11.39 -9.95
N CYS A 52 1.63 10.58 -9.04
CA CYS A 52 1.46 10.77 -7.60
C CYS A 52 2.78 10.53 -6.89
N GLY A 53 3.12 11.41 -5.95
CA GLY A 53 4.30 11.31 -5.11
C GLY A 53 3.97 10.76 -3.73
N HIS A 54 4.56 11.38 -2.70
CA HIS A 54 4.53 10.86 -1.32
C HIS A 54 3.20 11.09 -0.59
N TRP A 55 2.34 11.99 -1.07
CA TRP A 55 1.12 12.38 -0.36
C TRP A 55 -0.16 12.08 -1.17
N PRO A 56 -0.47 10.78 -1.41
CA PRO A 56 -1.63 10.40 -2.23
C PRO A 56 -2.95 11.08 -1.86
N PRO A 57 -3.33 11.19 -0.57
CA PRO A 57 -4.62 11.81 -0.24
C PRO A 57 -4.70 13.29 -0.65
N PHE A 58 -3.56 13.99 -0.70
CA PHE A 58 -3.51 15.40 -1.11
C PHE A 58 -3.32 15.59 -2.60
N GLU A 59 -2.53 14.69 -3.23
CA GLU A 59 -2.19 14.79 -4.65
C GLU A 59 -3.26 14.20 -5.54
N LYS A 60 -3.92 13.14 -5.08
CA LYS A 60 -4.96 12.41 -5.84
C LYS A 60 -6.16 12.12 -4.95
N PRO A 61 -6.83 13.15 -4.42
CA PRO A 61 -7.88 12.94 -3.42
C PRO A 61 -9.05 12.12 -3.93
N ALA A 62 -9.49 12.31 -5.18
CA ALA A 62 -10.61 11.57 -5.74
C ALA A 62 -10.27 10.09 -5.91
N GLU A 63 -9.11 9.78 -6.48
CA GLU A 63 -8.67 8.40 -6.68
C GLU A 63 -8.41 7.70 -5.34
N TRP A 64 -7.74 8.40 -4.41
CA TRP A 64 -7.46 7.87 -3.08
C TRP A 64 -8.76 7.54 -2.34
N THR A 65 -9.71 8.48 -2.33
CA THR A 65 -10.99 8.29 -1.66
C THR A 65 -11.77 7.14 -2.27
N ALA A 66 -11.81 7.04 -3.60
CA ALA A 66 -12.51 5.96 -4.28
C ALA A 66 -11.95 4.58 -3.91
N GLN A 67 -10.63 4.46 -3.85
CA GLN A 67 -9.99 3.19 -3.49
C GLN A 67 -10.24 2.81 -2.04
N VAL A 68 -10.16 3.78 -1.12
CA VAL A 68 -10.45 3.53 0.30
C VAL A 68 -11.89 3.11 0.51
N LEU A 69 -12.85 3.81 -0.12
CA LEU A 69 -14.27 3.47 0.01
C LEU A 69 -14.57 2.09 -0.57
N ALA A 70 -14.01 1.76 -1.73
CA ALA A 70 -14.20 0.44 -2.34
C ALA A 70 -13.67 -0.65 -1.40
N PHE A 71 -12.50 -0.45 -0.83
CA PHE A 71 -11.89 -1.39 0.11
C PHE A 71 -12.78 -1.60 1.35
N LEU A 72 -13.27 -0.51 1.94
CA LEU A 72 -14.12 -0.57 3.14
C LEU A 72 -15.46 -1.25 2.87
N ARG A 73 -15.91 -1.26 1.62
CA ARG A 73 -17.16 -1.93 1.20
C ARG A 73 -16.97 -3.40 0.83
N GLY A 74 -15.79 -3.96 1.05
CA GLY A 74 -15.50 -5.35 0.75
C GLY A 74 -15.03 -5.62 -0.67
N TYR A 75 -14.47 -4.61 -1.26
CA TYR A 75 -13.90 -4.67 -2.62
C TYR A 75 -12.85 -5.77 -2.77
#